data_8fd09006c46be2c62a3d7a6747aa69c0
#
_entry.id   8fd09006c46be2c62a3d7a6747aa69c0
#
_cell.length_a   1.000
_cell.length_b   1.000
_cell.length_c   1.000
_cell.angle_alpha   90.00
_cell.angle_beta   90.00
_cell.angle_gamma   90.00
#
_symmetry.space_group_name_H-M   'P 1'
#
loop_
_entity.id
_entity.type
_entity.pdbx_description
1 polymer ?
#
loop_
_entity_poly.entity_id
_entity_poly.type
_entity_poly.pdbx_seq_one_letter_code
_entity_poly.pdbx_strand_id
1 'polypeptide(L)'
;MHRNTAERRSGLNSEQGFTLIELLIVMSIIIIIVTIALPNITKYKRTGNETSAVGSIRALVAAELQYQQTYPQNGYACSVGALGGEKGATPTPAAAGLIAADLASGHKAGYTFAIVNCTKVTINNQDQYTGYEITAVPDAVGKTGDRGFCSDDSQQIKVDPKGGTNCSVPLQ
;
A
#
# COMPACT_ATOMS: atom_id res chain seq x y z
N MET A 1 -74.76 -38.50 -9.01
CA MET A 1 -73.64 -38.02 -8.18
C MET A 1 -72.33 -38.58 -8.72
N HIS A 2 -71.66 -37.88 -9.59
CA HIS A 2 -70.32 -38.25 -10.14
C HIS A 2 -69.28 -37.44 -9.45
N ARG A 3 -68.36 -38.05 -8.70
CA ARG A 3 -67.15 -37.41 -8.14
C ARG A 3 -66.04 -37.54 -9.17
N ASN A 4 -65.62 -36.41 -9.78
CA ASN A 4 -64.39 -36.32 -10.55
C ASN A 4 -63.19 -36.20 -9.59
N THR A 5 -62.36 -37.24 -9.54
CA THR A 5 -61.08 -37.23 -8.88
C THR A 5 -60.05 -36.68 -9.85
N ALA A 6 -59.60 -35.43 -9.68
CA ALA A 6 -58.51 -34.83 -10.45
C ALA A 6 -57.19 -35.43 -9.99
N GLU A 7 -56.57 -36.26 -10.82
CA GLU A 7 -55.20 -36.72 -10.62
C GLU A 7 -54.21 -35.56 -10.80
N ARG A 8 -53.60 -35.19 -9.69
CA ARG A 8 -52.50 -34.21 -9.66
C ARG A 8 -51.21 -34.91 -10.13
N ARG A 9 -50.84 -34.75 -11.43
CA ARG A 9 -49.55 -35.18 -11.90
C ARG A 9 -48.48 -34.28 -11.28
N SER A 10 -47.75 -34.82 -10.33
CA SER A 10 -46.50 -34.21 -9.86
C SER A 10 -45.42 -34.37 -10.93
N GLY A 11 -45.07 -33.28 -11.59
CA GLY A 11 -43.94 -33.26 -12.51
C GLY A 11 -42.67 -33.50 -11.71
N LEU A 12 -42.06 -34.66 -11.92
CA LEU A 12 -40.72 -34.95 -11.45
C LEU A 12 -39.75 -34.06 -12.24
N ASN A 13 -39.28 -32.95 -11.65
CA ASN A 13 -38.13 -32.24 -12.16
C ASN A 13 -36.98 -33.24 -12.10
N SER A 14 -36.48 -33.67 -13.27
CA SER A 14 -35.25 -34.45 -13.36
C SER A 14 -34.11 -33.56 -12.95
N GLU A 15 -33.63 -33.68 -11.73
CA GLU A 15 -32.36 -33.12 -11.29
C GLU A 15 -31.27 -33.85 -12.10
N GLN A 16 -30.73 -33.17 -13.12
CA GLN A 16 -29.59 -33.67 -13.86
C GLN A 16 -28.36 -33.51 -13.02
N GLY A 17 -27.89 -34.57 -12.40
CA GLY A 17 -26.64 -34.62 -11.66
C GLY A 17 -25.45 -34.52 -12.61
N PHE A 18 -24.39 -33.84 -12.16
CA PHE A 18 -23.12 -33.76 -12.86
C PHE A 18 -22.46 -35.14 -12.99
N THR A 19 -21.89 -35.41 -14.16
CA THR A 19 -21.13 -36.63 -14.37
C THR A 19 -19.73 -36.52 -13.81
N LEU A 20 -19.14 -37.62 -13.37
CA LEU A 20 -17.78 -37.67 -12.85
C LEU A 20 -16.76 -37.22 -13.88
N ILE A 21 -17.01 -37.50 -15.15
CA ILE A 21 -16.13 -37.10 -16.28
C ILE A 21 -16.19 -35.60 -16.54
N GLU A 22 -17.36 -34.95 -16.44
CA GLU A 22 -17.48 -33.50 -16.55
C GLU A 22 -16.63 -32.78 -15.52
N LEU A 23 -16.67 -33.25 -14.26
CA LEU A 23 -15.89 -32.68 -13.18
C LEU A 23 -14.38 -32.87 -13.41
N LEU A 24 -13.98 -34.04 -13.94
CA LEU A 24 -12.58 -34.34 -14.22
C LEU A 24 -12.03 -33.47 -15.35
N ILE A 25 -12.80 -33.22 -16.41
CA ILE A 25 -12.38 -32.35 -17.52
C ILE A 25 -12.22 -30.89 -17.01
N VAL A 26 -13.18 -30.39 -16.24
CA VAL A 26 -13.12 -29.02 -15.68
C VAL A 26 -11.90 -28.83 -14.79
N MET A 27 -11.63 -29.79 -13.88
CA MET A 27 -10.46 -29.74 -13.01
C MET A 27 -9.15 -29.76 -13.82
N SER A 28 -9.08 -30.56 -14.88
CA SER A 28 -7.90 -30.62 -15.76
C SER A 28 -7.62 -29.27 -16.42
N ILE A 29 -8.66 -28.60 -16.94
CA ILE A 29 -8.52 -27.28 -17.57
C ILE A 29 -8.09 -26.23 -16.56
N ILE A 30 -8.69 -26.23 -15.35
CA ILE A 30 -8.32 -25.28 -14.28
C ILE A 30 -6.84 -25.44 -13.91
N ILE A 31 -6.34 -26.66 -13.73
CA ILE A 31 -4.94 -26.90 -13.39
C ILE A 31 -4.00 -26.35 -14.46
N ILE A 32 -4.32 -26.54 -15.74
CA ILE A 32 -3.50 -26.01 -16.85
C ILE A 32 -3.44 -24.49 -16.80
N ILE A 33 -4.58 -23.82 -16.64
CA ILE A 33 -4.65 -22.34 -16.58
C ILE A 33 -3.89 -21.80 -15.38
N VAL A 34 -4.05 -22.40 -14.20
CA VAL A 34 -3.39 -21.98 -12.95
C VAL A 34 -1.87 -22.10 -13.08
N THR A 35 -1.36 -23.15 -13.71
CA THR A 35 0.08 -23.37 -13.87
C THR A 35 0.76 -22.24 -14.66
N ILE A 36 0.08 -21.67 -15.66
CA ILE A 36 0.59 -20.57 -16.48
C ILE A 36 0.43 -19.21 -15.75
N ALA A 37 -0.63 -19.04 -14.96
CA ALA A 37 -0.98 -17.77 -14.34
C ALA A 37 -0.12 -17.45 -13.10
N LEU A 38 0.22 -18.44 -12.27
CA LEU A 38 0.88 -18.25 -10.97
C LEU A 38 2.20 -17.47 -11.02
N PRO A 39 3.18 -17.73 -11.94
CA PRO A 39 4.46 -17.02 -11.94
C PRO A 39 4.30 -15.52 -12.25
N ASN A 40 3.29 -15.13 -13.00
CA ASN A 40 3.05 -13.74 -13.37
C ASN A 40 2.42 -12.92 -12.23
N ILE A 41 1.59 -13.53 -11.39
CA ILE A 41 0.90 -12.83 -10.29
C ILE A 41 1.88 -12.23 -9.29
N THR A 42 2.96 -12.91 -8.95
CA THR A 42 3.98 -12.40 -8.01
C THR A 42 4.70 -11.18 -8.56
N LYS A 43 5.00 -11.14 -9.86
CA LYS A 43 5.61 -9.99 -10.52
C LYS A 43 4.67 -8.78 -10.50
N TYR A 44 3.41 -8.97 -10.88
CA TYR A 44 2.41 -7.89 -10.87
C TYR A 44 2.17 -7.34 -9.47
N LYS A 45 2.14 -8.21 -8.44
CA LYS A 45 2.03 -7.78 -7.05
C LYS A 45 3.20 -6.89 -6.63
N ARG A 46 4.45 -7.27 -6.96
CA ARG A 46 5.64 -6.44 -6.67
C ARG A 46 5.54 -5.08 -7.35
N THR A 47 5.22 -5.04 -8.65
CA THR A 47 5.06 -3.79 -9.39
C THR A 47 3.94 -2.91 -8.80
N GLY A 48 2.83 -3.51 -8.39
CA GLY A 48 1.73 -2.81 -7.72
C GLY A 48 2.16 -2.22 -6.36
N ASN A 49 2.92 -2.97 -5.56
CA ASN A 49 3.47 -2.49 -4.30
C ASN A 49 4.45 -1.33 -4.50
N GLU A 50 5.34 -1.41 -5.50
CA GLU A 50 6.28 -0.34 -5.85
C GLU A 50 5.55 0.93 -6.28
N THR A 51 4.49 0.80 -7.10
CA THR A 51 3.65 1.93 -7.51
C THR A 51 2.96 2.56 -6.30
N SER A 52 2.46 1.74 -5.36
CA SER A 52 1.88 2.19 -4.10
C SER A 52 2.91 2.91 -3.23
N ALA A 53 4.15 2.41 -3.17
CA ALA A 53 5.24 3.03 -2.41
C ALA A 53 5.58 4.42 -2.95
N VAL A 54 5.72 4.57 -4.26
CA VAL A 54 5.95 5.87 -4.91
C VAL A 54 4.80 6.86 -4.63
N GLY A 55 3.54 6.40 -4.71
CA GLY A 55 2.37 7.20 -4.36
C GLY A 55 2.38 7.63 -2.89
N SER A 56 2.80 6.74 -1.99
CA SER A 56 2.92 7.03 -0.56
C SER A 56 4.04 8.03 -0.25
N ILE A 57 5.20 7.96 -0.92
CA ILE A 57 6.25 8.98 -0.80
C ILE A 57 5.73 10.35 -1.24
N ARG A 58 5.01 10.44 -2.36
CA ARG A 58 4.41 11.73 -2.79
C ARG A 58 3.44 12.29 -1.76
N ALA A 59 2.64 11.42 -1.14
CA ALA A 59 1.75 11.83 -0.06
C ALA A 59 2.50 12.32 1.18
N LEU A 60 3.61 11.65 1.56
CA LEU A 60 4.47 12.08 2.67
C LEU A 60 5.15 13.42 2.38
N VAL A 61 5.69 13.63 1.17
CA VAL A 61 6.29 14.92 0.76
C VAL A 61 5.26 16.05 0.83
N ALA A 62 4.03 15.83 0.34
CA ALA A 62 2.96 16.82 0.43
C ALA A 62 2.57 17.10 1.88
N ALA A 63 2.52 16.07 2.72
CA ALA A 63 2.24 16.21 4.14
C ALA A 63 3.34 16.98 4.89
N GLU A 64 4.62 16.78 4.54
CA GLU A 64 5.74 17.53 5.11
C GLU A 64 5.63 19.03 4.80
N LEU A 65 5.30 19.39 3.56
CA LEU A 65 5.08 20.79 3.18
C LEU A 65 3.91 21.40 3.96
N GLN A 66 2.81 20.67 4.08
CA GLN A 66 1.66 21.12 4.86
C GLN A 66 1.98 21.22 6.35
N TYR A 67 2.76 20.29 6.89
CA TYR A 67 3.22 20.32 8.28
C TYR A 67 4.06 21.56 8.56
N GLN A 68 5.05 21.86 7.71
CA GLN A 68 5.89 23.06 7.84
C GLN A 68 5.07 24.36 7.81
N GLN A 69 4.02 24.42 6.96
CA GLN A 69 3.12 25.58 6.89
C GLN A 69 2.24 25.71 8.14
N THR A 70 1.82 24.60 8.71
CA THR A 70 0.93 24.57 9.88
C THR A 70 1.72 24.81 11.18
N TYR A 71 2.95 24.29 11.24
CA TYR A 71 3.82 24.35 12.41
C TYR A 71 5.20 24.97 12.08
N PRO A 72 5.24 26.26 11.67
CA PRO A 72 6.49 26.88 11.18
C PRO A 72 7.59 26.94 12.22
N GLN A 73 7.24 26.87 13.51
CA GLN A 73 8.21 26.83 14.62
C GLN A 73 8.91 25.47 14.76
N ASN A 74 8.32 24.40 14.23
CA ASN A 74 8.89 23.05 14.26
C ASN A 74 9.69 22.73 12.98
N GLY A 75 9.38 23.44 11.86
CA GLY A 75 9.90 23.11 10.55
C GLY A 75 9.21 21.87 9.98
N TYR A 76 9.98 20.90 9.50
CA TYR A 76 9.47 19.62 9.00
C TYR A 76 9.19 18.62 10.13
N ALA A 77 8.35 17.60 9.87
CA ALA A 77 8.22 16.49 10.79
C ALA A 77 9.41 15.54 10.65
N CYS A 78 9.91 15.02 11.76
CA CYS A 78 11.01 14.05 11.73
C CYS A 78 10.55 12.63 12.08
N SER A 79 9.29 12.32 11.79
CA SER A 79 8.75 10.97 11.89
C SER A 79 7.46 10.84 11.11
N VAL A 80 7.23 9.68 10.51
CA VAL A 80 5.98 9.37 9.80
C VAL A 80 4.77 9.46 10.75
N GLY A 81 4.95 9.03 12.01
CA GLY A 81 3.90 9.10 13.03
C GLY A 81 3.43 10.51 13.35
N ALA A 82 4.32 11.52 13.32
CA ALA A 82 3.96 12.92 13.57
C ALA A 82 3.05 13.50 12.47
N LEU A 83 3.17 13.02 11.23
CA LEU A 83 2.28 13.38 10.14
C LEU A 83 0.90 12.70 10.25
N GLY A 84 0.81 11.58 11.00
CA GLY A 84 -0.41 10.86 11.27
C GLY A 84 -1.27 11.52 12.35
N GLY A 85 -2.31 10.82 12.79
CA GLY A 85 -3.21 11.26 13.85
C GLY A 85 -4.47 10.41 13.88
N GLU A 86 -5.18 10.44 14.99
CA GLU A 86 -6.47 9.78 15.10
C GLU A 86 -7.55 10.59 14.40
N LYS A 87 -8.47 9.91 13.72
CA LYS A 87 -9.59 10.54 13.01
C LYS A 87 -10.50 11.29 13.99
N GLY A 88 -10.61 12.60 13.80
CA GLY A 88 -11.45 13.47 14.64
C GLY A 88 -10.76 14.02 15.88
N ALA A 89 -9.48 13.68 16.12
CA ALA A 89 -8.69 14.32 17.15
C ALA A 89 -8.25 15.74 16.72
N THR A 90 -7.96 16.60 17.70
CA THR A 90 -7.39 17.92 17.43
C THR A 90 -5.94 17.75 16.96
N PRO A 91 -5.56 18.29 15.79
CA PRO A 91 -4.19 18.18 15.28
C PRO A 91 -3.17 18.84 16.22
N THR A 92 -2.05 18.17 16.40
CA THR A 92 -0.90 18.66 17.19
C THR A 92 0.38 18.42 16.40
N PRO A 93 1.51 19.07 16.76
CA PRO A 93 2.81 18.79 16.13
C PRO A 93 3.26 17.32 16.23
N ALA A 94 2.80 16.58 17.23
CA ALA A 94 3.10 15.16 17.39
C ALA A 94 2.13 14.23 16.65
N ALA A 95 0.98 14.75 16.23
CA ALA A 95 -0.08 13.99 15.54
C ALA A 95 -0.90 14.95 14.66
N ALA A 96 -0.34 15.31 13.50
CA ALA A 96 -0.87 16.39 12.65
C ALA A 96 -2.11 16.00 11.83
N GLY A 97 -2.41 14.70 11.70
CA GLY A 97 -3.59 14.22 10.97
C GLY A 97 -3.54 14.44 9.45
N LEU A 98 -2.34 14.57 8.86
CA LEU A 98 -2.13 14.92 7.46
C LEU A 98 -2.09 13.70 6.53
N ILE A 99 -1.85 12.52 7.08
CA ILE A 99 -1.78 11.25 6.33
C ILE A 99 -2.73 10.21 6.91
N ALA A 100 -3.08 9.21 6.11
CA ALA A 100 -3.94 8.11 6.54
C ALA A 100 -3.23 7.22 7.57
N ALA A 101 -4.01 6.59 8.46
CA ALA A 101 -3.50 5.79 9.58
C ALA A 101 -2.65 4.59 9.14
N ASP A 102 -2.95 3.98 8.00
CA ASP A 102 -2.16 2.90 7.42
C ASP A 102 -0.73 3.36 7.10
N LEU A 103 -0.58 4.54 6.48
CA LEU A 103 0.73 5.12 6.19
C LEU A 103 1.42 5.66 7.45
N ALA A 104 0.66 6.21 8.39
CA ALA A 104 1.19 6.71 9.67
C ALA A 104 1.82 5.61 10.55
N SER A 105 1.41 4.35 10.37
CA SER A 105 2.05 3.19 11.01
C SER A 105 3.47 2.92 10.50
N GLY A 106 3.88 3.56 9.41
CA GLY A 106 5.15 3.32 8.72
C GLY A 106 5.16 2.08 7.82
N HIS A 107 4.01 1.36 7.68
CA HIS A 107 3.93 0.15 6.86
C HIS A 107 2.73 0.19 5.92
N LYS A 108 2.97 0.02 4.61
CA LYS A 108 1.91 -0.04 3.62
C LYS A 108 2.32 -0.84 2.39
N ALA A 109 1.43 -1.72 1.92
CA ALA A 109 1.60 -2.50 0.71
C ALA A 109 2.96 -3.23 0.61
N GLY A 110 3.45 -3.80 1.73
CA GLY A 110 4.71 -4.54 1.79
C GLY A 110 5.97 -3.67 1.70
N TYR A 111 5.83 -2.38 2.06
CA TYR A 111 6.91 -1.42 2.19
C TYR A 111 6.92 -0.81 3.59
N THR A 112 8.14 -0.60 4.11
CA THR A 112 8.39 0.16 5.33
C THR A 112 8.85 1.57 4.97
N PHE A 113 8.18 2.57 5.57
CA PHE A 113 8.44 3.99 5.38
C PHE A 113 9.07 4.60 6.62
N ALA A 114 10.09 5.42 6.44
CA ALA A 114 10.72 6.18 7.51
C ALA A 114 11.08 7.59 7.05
N ILE A 115 11.04 8.54 7.98
CA ILE A 115 11.64 9.86 7.82
C ILE A 115 12.93 9.84 8.63
N VAL A 116 14.05 10.09 7.98
CA VAL A 116 15.40 9.97 8.52
C VAL A 116 16.24 11.19 8.15
N ASN A 117 17.48 11.23 8.60
CA ASN A 117 18.45 12.27 8.22
C ASN A 117 17.92 13.71 8.41
N CYS A 118 17.13 13.92 9.46
CA CYS A 118 16.56 15.23 9.75
C CYS A 118 17.65 16.21 10.17
N THR A 119 17.78 17.30 9.42
CA THR A 119 18.69 18.39 9.76
C THR A 119 18.04 19.29 10.79
N LYS A 120 18.64 19.38 11.97
CA LYS A 120 18.13 20.14 13.11
C LYS A 120 18.90 21.44 13.29
N VAL A 121 18.19 22.55 13.47
CA VAL A 121 18.74 23.87 13.80
C VAL A 121 18.00 24.42 15.03
N THR A 122 18.74 24.98 15.97
CA THR A 122 18.14 25.65 17.14
C THR A 122 18.09 27.15 16.92
N ILE A 123 16.88 27.72 16.83
CA ILE A 123 16.62 29.14 16.64
C ILE A 123 15.79 29.63 17.86
N ASN A 124 16.26 30.68 18.54
CA ASN A 124 15.59 31.25 19.70
C ASN A 124 15.26 30.20 20.81
N ASN A 125 16.17 29.27 21.07
CA ASN A 125 15.99 28.18 22.03
C ASN A 125 14.89 27.17 21.65
N GLN A 126 14.45 27.15 20.40
CA GLN A 126 13.53 26.16 19.82
C GLN A 126 14.21 25.37 18.72
N ASP A 127 14.02 24.05 18.75
CA ASP A 127 14.54 23.15 17.76
C ASP A 127 13.61 23.11 16.55
N GLN A 128 14.18 23.36 15.35
CA GLN A 128 13.48 23.28 14.07
C GLN A 128 14.17 22.29 13.16
N TYR A 129 13.40 21.52 12.43
CA TYR A 129 13.92 20.64 11.38
C TYR A 129 13.84 21.35 10.02
N THR A 130 15.00 21.57 9.39
CA THR A 130 15.14 22.31 8.15
C THR A 130 15.34 21.41 6.93
N GLY A 131 15.56 20.14 7.12
CA GLY A 131 15.68 19.13 6.07
C GLY A 131 15.29 17.76 6.58
N TYR A 132 14.90 16.88 5.66
CA TYR A 132 14.50 15.50 5.93
C TYR A 132 14.82 14.61 4.74
N GLU A 133 14.83 13.30 4.96
CA GLU A 133 14.83 12.30 3.92
C GLU A 133 13.74 11.27 4.22
N ILE A 134 12.86 11.02 3.25
CA ILE A 134 11.86 9.97 3.29
C ILE A 134 12.43 8.76 2.59
N THR A 135 12.37 7.60 3.23
CA THR A 135 12.77 6.32 2.65
C THR A 135 11.59 5.36 2.61
N ALA A 136 11.51 4.55 1.55
CA ALA A 136 10.57 3.45 1.42
C ALA A 136 11.34 2.21 0.95
N VAL A 137 11.44 1.21 1.80
CA VAL A 137 12.13 -0.05 1.51
C VAL A 137 11.16 -1.22 1.50
N PRO A 138 11.30 -2.20 0.58
CA PRO A 138 10.44 -3.37 0.58
C PRO A 138 10.71 -4.21 1.83
N ASP A 139 9.67 -4.72 2.49
CA ASP A 139 9.79 -5.60 3.67
C ASP A 139 10.55 -6.88 3.35
N ALA A 140 10.48 -7.35 2.09
CA ALA A 140 11.26 -8.47 1.58
C ALA A 140 11.59 -8.25 0.10
N VAL A 141 12.87 -7.93 -0.18
CA VAL A 141 13.37 -7.78 -1.55
C VAL A 141 13.12 -9.05 -2.36
N GLY A 142 12.62 -8.90 -3.59
CA GLY A 142 12.25 -10.01 -4.46
C GLY A 142 10.88 -10.65 -4.17
N LYS A 143 10.20 -10.25 -3.08
CA LYS A 143 8.86 -10.73 -2.71
C LYS A 143 7.83 -9.60 -2.66
N THR A 144 8.07 -8.56 -1.88
CA THR A 144 7.16 -7.43 -1.74
C THR A 144 7.49 -6.28 -2.70
N GLY A 145 8.74 -6.17 -3.13
CA GLY A 145 9.26 -5.24 -4.12
C GLY A 145 10.71 -5.57 -4.44
N ASP A 146 11.24 -4.96 -5.48
CA ASP A 146 12.63 -5.13 -5.90
C ASP A 146 13.46 -3.86 -5.61
N ARG A 147 12.82 -2.69 -5.60
CA ARG A 147 13.47 -1.38 -5.51
C ARG A 147 13.12 -0.66 -4.21
N GLY A 148 14.09 0.06 -3.66
CA GLY A 148 13.86 1.06 -2.64
C GLY A 148 13.63 2.45 -3.27
N PHE A 149 12.97 3.33 -2.54
CA PHE A 149 12.67 4.69 -3.00
C PHE A 149 12.99 5.69 -1.90
N CYS A 150 13.53 6.83 -2.30
CA CYS A 150 13.82 7.93 -1.38
C CYS A 150 13.36 9.26 -1.97
N SER A 151 13.06 10.22 -1.09
CA SER A 151 12.83 11.61 -1.47
C SER A 151 13.32 12.49 -0.33
N ASP A 152 13.77 13.68 -0.66
CA ASP A 152 14.23 14.70 0.28
C ASP A 152 13.43 16.01 0.09
N ASP A 153 13.87 17.07 0.73
CA ASP A 153 13.29 18.41 0.64
C ASP A 153 13.29 18.98 -0.79
N SER A 154 14.10 18.43 -1.71
CA SER A 154 14.04 18.74 -3.15
C SER A 154 12.80 18.17 -3.85
N GLN A 155 12.03 17.29 -3.18
CA GLN A 155 10.81 16.62 -3.66
C GLN A 155 11.06 15.67 -4.85
N GLN A 156 12.30 15.42 -5.21
CA GLN A 156 12.66 14.46 -6.24
C GLN A 156 12.66 13.04 -5.66
N ILE A 157 11.94 12.13 -6.33
CA ILE A 157 11.98 10.73 -5.97
C ILE A 157 13.16 10.08 -6.68
N LYS A 158 14.01 9.43 -5.90
CA LYS A 158 15.16 8.64 -6.34
C LYS A 158 14.95 7.17 -6.02
N VAL A 159 15.68 6.31 -6.69
CA VAL A 159 15.53 4.85 -6.60
C VAL A 159 16.86 4.21 -6.18
N ASP A 160 16.77 3.25 -5.28
CA ASP A 160 17.81 2.25 -5.07
C ASP A 160 17.41 0.94 -5.78
N PRO A 161 18.09 0.54 -6.88
CA PRO A 161 17.75 -0.69 -7.60
C PRO A 161 17.91 -1.98 -6.78
N LYS A 162 18.60 -1.91 -5.63
CA LYS A 162 18.86 -3.06 -4.75
C LYS A 162 17.85 -3.19 -3.61
N GLY A 163 16.83 -2.33 -3.56
CA GLY A 163 15.80 -2.37 -2.52
C GLY A 163 16.25 -1.80 -1.17
N GLY A 164 17.33 -1.03 -1.11
CA GLY A 164 17.81 -0.35 0.09
C GLY A 164 17.45 1.13 0.12
N THR A 165 18.28 1.91 0.82
CA THR A 165 18.12 3.36 0.99
C THR A 165 19.21 4.17 0.25
N ASN A 166 20.08 3.51 -0.53
CA ASN A 166 21.13 4.20 -1.29
C ASN A 166 20.61 4.70 -2.65
N CYS A 167 19.70 5.65 -2.60
CA CYS A 167 18.97 6.16 -3.74
C CYS A 167 19.85 7.15 -4.56
N SER A 168 20.36 6.68 -5.68
CA SER A 168 21.22 7.47 -6.56
C SER A 168 20.63 7.76 -7.95
N VAL A 169 19.57 7.04 -8.33
CA VAL A 169 18.96 7.11 -9.66
C VAL A 169 17.64 7.85 -9.58
N PRO A 170 17.45 8.96 -10.34
CA PRO A 170 16.13 9.62 -10.40
C PRO A 170 15.06 8.68 -10.93
N LEU A 171 13.86 8.75 -10.34
CA LEU A 171 12.70 8.03 -10.86
C LEU A 171 12.23 8.72 -12.15
N GLN A 172 12.28 7.99 -13.26
CA GLN A 172 11.79 8.44 -14.57
C GLN A 172 10.30 8.13 -14.75
#